data_bdbe763c9b2f958c7470885f9137c91c
#
_entry.id   bdbe763c9b2f958c7470885f9137c91c
#
_cell.length_a   1.000
_cell.length_b   1.000
_cell.length_c   1.000
_cell.angle_alpha   90.00
_cell.angle_beta   90.00
_cell.angle_gamma   90.00
#
_symmetry.space_group_name_H-M   'P 1'
#
loop_
_entity.id
_entity.type
_entity.pdbx_description
1 polymer ?
#
loop_
_entity_poly.entity_id
_entity_poly.type
_entity_poly.pdbx_seq_one_letter_code
_entity_poly.pdbx_strand_id
1 'polypeptide(L)'
;MRQFLLFILFALLPFTAIAQCRYTNTWQDFLNDNWKTEEGRVELVPSAKEDCLAMDVEADKKKTAKMLRKTACVIEWGGSLYLNLRPFNTFGDVFVQAWRIGGDKVLFARQDVAPSRFSIANGDTGIPLSRSSFRSLSKLENLVCYLAAWDPQREELRIARVTAAIVAKFLAGHPAQLSQYQQLERGQREQADIVITTLQAAGVI
;
A
#
# COMPACT_ATOMS: atom_id res chain seq x y z
N MET A 1 -44.63 5.51 28.48
CA MET A 1 -43.34 6.17 28.68
C MET A 1 -42.14 5.26 29.04
N ARG A 2 -42.32 4.06 29.58
CA ARG A 2 -41.23 3.13 29.93
C ARG A 2 -40.56 2.41 28.74
N GLN A 3 -41.24 2.26 27.64
CA GLN A 3 -40.70 1.55 26.45
C GLN A 3 -39.80 2.45 25.57
N PHE A 4 -39.94 3.76 25.65
CA PHE A 4 -39.10 4.70 24.90
C PHE A 4 -37.69 4.87 25.50
N LEU A 5 -37.55 4.62 26.81
CA LEU A 5 -36.23 4.73 27.48
C LEU A 5 -35.32 3.55 27.16
N LEU A 6 -35.86 2.39 26.82
CA LEU A 6 -35.05 1.20 26.44
C LEU A 6 -34.40 1.34 25.05
N PHE A 7 -35.07 2.05 24.12
CA PHE A 7 -34.54 2.28 22.78
C PHE A 7 -33.37 3.30 22.74
N ILE A 8 -33.38 4.27 23.64
CA ILE A 8 -32.32 5.27 23.74
C ILE A 8 -31.04 4.69 24.38
N LEU A 9 -31.19 3.70 25.27
CA LEU A 9 -30.04 3.06 25.92
C LEU A 9 -29.25 2.16 24.95
N PHE A 10 -29.91 1.60 23.93
CA PHE A 10 -29.23 0.80 22.89
C PHE A 10 -28.50 1.64 21.82
N ALA A 11 -28.90 2.91 21.66
CA ALA A 11 -28.26 3.82 20.70
C ALA A 11 -26.96 4.48 21.25
N LEU A 12 -26.64 4.30 22.54
CA LEU A 12 -25.49 4.88 23.21
C LEU A 12 -24.36 3.88 23.51
N LEU A 13 -24.48 2.63 23.05
CA LEU A 13 -23.33 1.74 23.06
C LEU A 13 -22.35 2.28 22.01
N PRO A 14 -21.18 2.79 22.40
CA PRO A 14 -20.15 3.07 21.42
C PRO A 14 -19.81 1.73 20.77
N PHE A 15 -20.21 1.56 19.52
CA PHE A 15 -19.61 0.54 18.65
C PHE A 15 -18.15 0.96 18.52
N THR A 16 -17.32 0.62 19.47
CA THR A 16 -15.88 0.49 19.24
C THR A 16 -15.73 -0.70 18.33
N ALA A 17 -15.98 -0.50 17.05
CA ALA A 17 -15.54 -1.42 16.03
C ALA A 17 -14.02 -1.47 16.16
N ILE A 18 -13.52 -2.43 16.95
CA ILE A 18 -12.11 -2.77 16.94
C ILE A 18 -11.81 -3.08 15.48
N ALA A 19 -11.00 -2.25 14.85
CA ALA A 19 -10.64 -2.44 13.48
C ALA A 19 -10.03 -3.84 13.35
N GLN A 20 -10.81 -4.75 12.74
CA GLN A 20 -10.41 -6.14 12.60
C GLN A 20 -9.21 -6.19 11.65
N CYS A 21 -8.10 -6.75 12.11
CA CYS A 21 -6.94 -6.96 11.27
C CYS A 21 -7.11 -8.26 10.50
N ARG A 22 -7.14 -8.18 9.18
CA ARG A 22 -7.09 -9.35 8.30
C ARG A 22 -5.77 -9.33 7.53
N TYR A 23 -5.24 -10.51 7.20
CA TYR A 23 -3.99 -10.59 6.46
C TYR A 23 -3.95 -11.82 5.55
N THR A 24 -3.09 -11.76 4.55
CA THR A 24 -2.76 -12.89 3.69
C THR A 24 -1.27 -13.19 3.80
N ASN A 25 -0.88 -14.47 3.68
CA ASN A 25 0.53 -14.83 3.74
C ASN A 25 1.20 -14.84 2.38
N THR A 26 0.43 -15.03 1.32
CA THR A 26 0.93 -15.09 -0.03
C THR A 26 0.16 -14.13 -0.93
N TRP A 27 0.76 -13.78 -2.06
CA TRP A 27 0.07 -13.00 -3.08
C TRP A 27 -1.12 -13.76 -3.66
N GLN A 28 -1.01 -15.08 -3.80
CA GLN A 28 -2.09 -15.92 -4.30
C GLN A 28 -3.29 -15.94 -3.33
N ASP A 29 -3.03 -15.97 -2.01
CA ASP A 29 -4.09 -15.82 -1.00
C ASP A 29 -4.80 -14.46 -1.15
N PHE A 30 -4.03 -13.39 -1.40
CA PHE A 30 -4.58 -12.06 -1.62
C PHE A 30 -5.43 -11.99 -2.90
N LEU A 31 -4.98 -12.59 -4.01
CA LEU A 31 -5.75 -12.62 -5.26
C LEU A 31 -7.05 -13.42 -5.12
N ASN A 32 -7.05 -14.48 -4.34
CA ASN A 32 -8.18 -15.37 -4.12
C ASN A 32 -9.07 -14.94 -2.93
N ASP A 33 -8.81 -13.75 -2.35
CA ASP A 33 -9.52 -13.25 -1.16
C ASP A 33 -9.50 -14.24 0.04
N ASN A 34 -8.43 -15.04 0.15
CA ASN A 34 -8.24 -16.01 1.23
C ASN A 34 -7.59 -15.33 2.45
N TRP A 35 -8.41 -14.55 3.16
CA TRP A 35 -7.98 -13.77 4.30
C TRP A 35 -7.97 -14.59 5.59
N LYS A 36 -6.93 -14.38 6.40
CA LYS A 36 -6.85 -14.81 7.80
C LYS A 36 -7.16 -13.62 8.69
N THR A 37 -7.79 -13.91 9.82
CA THR A 37 -8.07 -12.91 10.85
C THR A 37 -7.17 -13.15 12.04
N GLU A 38 -6.58 -12.10 12.58
CA GLU A 38 -5.84 -12.19 13.84
C GLU A 38 -6.76 -11.82 15.00
N GLU A 39 -6.71 -12.65 16.06
CA GLU A 39 -7.42 -12.38 17.30
C GLU A 39 -6.59 -11.46 18.20
N GLY A 40 -7.24 -10.45 18.78
CA GLY A 40 -6.60 -9.46 19.62
C GLY A 40 -6.33 -8.15 18.90
N ARG A 41 -5.79 -7.19 19.63
CA ARG A 41 -5.47 -5.87 19.10
C ARG A 41 -4.25 -5.96 18.21
N VAL A 42 -4.42 -5.55 16.96
CA VAL A 42 -3.33 -5.33 15.98
C VAL A 42 -3.51 -3.93 15.41
N GLU A 43 -2.45 -3.17 15.39
CA GLU A 43 -2.42 -1.80 14.87
C GLU A 43 -1.26 -1.62 13.90
N LEU A 44 -1.49 -0.81 12.90
CA LEU A 44 -0.44 -0.27 12.04
C LEU A 44 -0.10 1.13 12.53
N VAL A 45 1.14 1.33 12.92
CA VAL A 45 1.66 2.58 13.43
C VAL A 45 2.75 3.14 12.52
N PRO A 46 2.93 4.46 12.44
CA PRO A 46 4.02 5.04 11.67
C PRO A 46 5.37 4.45 12.10
N SER A 47 6.19 4.05 11.15
CA SER A 47 7.51 3.50 11.44
C SER A 47 8.44 4.60 11.94
N ALA A 48 9.05 4.40 13.10
CA ALA A 48 10.05 5.32 13.66
C ALA A 48 11.39 5.30 12.90
N LYS A 49 11.60 4.32 12.02
CA LYS A 49 12.89 4.05 11.36
C LYS A 49 12.94 4.45 9.90
N GLU A 50 11.79 4.67 9.29
CA GLU A 50 11.62 4.85 7.86
C GLU A 50 10.91 6.18 7.56
N ASP A 51 10.55 6.41 6.31
CA ASP A 51 9.81 7.60 5.91
C ASP A 51 8.37 7.64 6.44
N CYS A 52 7.71 8.77 6.27
CA CYS A 52 6.36 9.03 6.80
C CYS A 52 5.24 8.13 6.24
N LEU A 53 5.48 7.40 5.16
CA LEU A 53 4.53 6.46 4.56
C LEU A 53 4.75 5.02 5.04
N ALA A 54 5.84 4.80 5.75
CA ALA A 54 6.18 3.50 6.27
C ALA A 54 5.41 3.21 7.56
N MET A 55 4.79 2.05 7.60
CA MET A 55 4.04 1.56 8.75
C MET A 55 4.73 0.34 9.35
N ASP A 56 4.66 0.21 10.66
CA ASP A 56 5.07 -0.99 11.39
C ASP A 56 3.84 -1.61 12.07
N VAL A 57 3.94 -2.88 12.45
CA VAL A 57 2.88 -3.61 13.11
C VAL A 57 3.14 -3.65 14.60
N GLU A 58 2.15 -3.22 15.38
CA GLU A 58 2.08 -3.43 16.82
C GLU A 58 0.93 -4.39 17.16
N ALA A 59 1.09 -5.19 18.19
CA ALA A 59 0.05 -6.09 18.68
C ALA A 59 0.24 -6.35 20.18
N ASP A 60 -0.86 -6.70 20.86
CA ASP A 60 -0.85 -7.06 22.27
C ASP A 60 0.21 -8.13 22.59
N LYS A 61 0.35 -9.12 21.69
CA LYS A 61 1.36 -10.16 21.80
C LYS A 61 2.53 -9.85 20.85
N LYS A 62 3.72 -9.66 21.40
CA LYS A 62 4.96 -9.45 20.59
C LYS A 62 5.18 -10.55 19.54
N LYS A 63 4.75 -11.80 19.84
CA LYS A 63 4.85 -12.93 18.90
C LYS A 63 3.99 -12.69 17.66
N THR A 64 2.76 -12.21 17.82
CA THR A 64 1.86 -11.85 16.72
C THR A 64 2.45 -10.76 15.83
N ALA A 65 2.91 -9.64 16.40
CA ALA A 65 3.54 -8.58 15.63
C ALA A 65 4.77 -9.10 14.84
N LYS A 66 5.62 -9.93 15.47
CA LYS A 66 6.78 -10.53 14.81
C LYS A 66 6.37 -11.49 13.68
N MET A 67 5.32 -12.27 13.88
CA MET A 67 4.78 -13.17 12.87
C MET A 67 4.26 -12.38 11.67
N LEU A 68 3.39 -11.38 11.88
CA LEU A 68 2.83 -10.56 10.82
C LEU A 68 3.93 -9.86 10.01
N ARG A 69 4.93 -9.25 10.67
CA ARG A 69 6.08 -8.64 9.97
C ARG A 69 6.81 -9.62 9.05
N LYS A 70 6.90 -10.90 9.44
CA LYS A 70 7.64 -11.91 8.69
C LYS A 70 6.84 -12.56 7.57
N THR A 71 5.55 -12.82 7.81
CA THR A 71 4.77 -13.74 6.98
C THR A 71 3.61 -13.09 6.27
N ALA A 72 3.08 -11.96 6.76
CA ALA A 72 2.00 -11.29 6.05
C ALA A 72 2.51 -10.69 4.74
N CYS A 73 1.82 -10.98 3.64
CA CYS A 73 2.03 -10.38 2.35
C CYS A 73 1.27 -9.05 2.25
N VAL A 74 -0.04 -9.09 2.58
CA VAL A 74 -0.91 -7.92 2.62
C VAL A 74 -1.68 -7.96 3.94
N ILE A 75 -1.83 -6.79 4.56
CA ILE A 75 -2.69 -6.58 5.73
C ILE A 75 -3.84 -5.66 5.31
N GLU A 76 -5.06 -5.98 5.73
CA GLU A 76 -6.19 -5.07 5.73
C GLU A 76 -6.45 -4.62 7.17
N TRP A 77 -6.39 -3.31 7.38
CA TRP A 77 -6.60 -2.69 8.68
C TRP A 77 -7.32 -1.34 8.52
N GLY A 78 -8.36 -1.12 9.29
CA GLY A 78 -9.15 0.11 9.20
C GLY A 78 -9.76 0.39 7.83
N GLY A 79 -10.08 -0.67 7.05
CA GLY A 79 -10.63 -0.54 5.69
C GLY A 79 -9.58 -0.18 4.61
N SER A 80 -8.31 -0.13 4.97
CA SER A 80 -7.21 0.12 4.04
C SER A 80 -6.32 -1.10 3.88
N LEU A 81 -5.73 -1.26 2.70
CA LEU A 81 -4.75 -2.30 2.41
C LEU A 81 -3.34 -1.80 2.69
N TYR A 82 -2.49 -2.68 3.18
CA TYR A 82 -1.07 -2.41 3.43
C TYR A 82 -0.22 -3.55 2.89
N LEU A 83 0.65 -3.23 1.95
CA LEU A 83 1.58 -4.18 1.33
C LEU A 83 2.86 -4.28 2.17
N ASN A 84 3.30 -5.50 2.46
CA ASN A 84 4.58 -5.77 3.08
C ASN A 84 5.72 -5.62 2.06
N LEU A 85 6.61 -4.68 2.27
CA LEU A 85 7.76 -4.44 1.39
C LEU A 85 9.01 -5.21 1.79
N ARG A 86 8.99 -5.95 2.90
CA ARG A 86 10.13 -6.72 3.40
C ARG A 86 10.72 -7.70 2.37
N PRO A 87 9.93 -8.44 1.56
CA PRO A 87 10.49 -9.32 0.52
C PRO A 87 11.32 -8.57 -0.51
N PHE A 88 11.11 -7.25 -0.62
CA PHE A 88 11.82 -6.38 -1.54
C PHE A 88 12.85 -5.56 -0.77
N ASN A 89 14.06 -6.10 -0.60
CA ASN A 89 15.16 -5.52 0.19
C ASN A 89 15.42 -4.03 -0.05
N THR A 90 14.99 -3.53 -1.20
CA THR A 90 15.15 -2.16 -1.66
C THR A 90 14.28 -1.15 -0.91
N PHE A 91 13.10 -1.58 -0.44
CA PHE A 91 12.08 -0.68 0.12
C PHE A 91 11.99 -0.70 1.65
N GLY A 92 12.84 -1.49 2.31
CA GLY A 92 12.88 -1.61 3.77
C GLY A 92 11.89 -2.62 4.36
N ASP A 93 12.01 -2.88 5.66
CA ASP A 93 11.22 -3.88 6.42
C ASP A 93 9.92 -3.25 6.94
N VAL A 94 9.06 -2.72 6.06
CA VAL A 94 7.87 -1.94 6.43
C VAL A 94 6.64 -2.37 5.63
N PHE A 95 5.49 -1.94 6.12
CA PHE A 95 4.23 -1.95 5.38
C PHE A 95 3.97 -0.55 4.80
N VAL A 96 3.33 -0.50 3.64
CA VAL A 96 2.90 0.75 3.02
C VAL A 96 1.44 0.66 2.61
N GLN A 97 0.72 1.77 2.75
CA GLN A 97 -0.65 1.83 2.25
C GLN A 97 -0.68 1.54 0.75
N ALA A 98 -1.67 0.76 0.34
CA ALA A 98 -1.77 0.26 -1.01
C ALA A 98 -3.22 0.28 -1.51
N TRP A 99 -3.40 0.31 -2.81
CA TRP A 99 -4.70 0.32 -3.48
C TRP A 99 -4.75 -0.81 -4.51
N ARG A 100 -5.78 -1.64 -4.45
CA ARG A 100 -6.00 -2.68 -5.46
C ARG A 100 -6.36 -2.02 -6.79
N ILE A 101 -5.75 -2.45 -7.88
CA ILE A 101 -5.99 -1.92 -9.23
C ILE A 101 -6.04 -3.06 -10.25
N GLY A 102 -7.09 -3.07 -11.09
CA GLY A 102 -7.26 -4.10 -12.12
C GLY A 102 -7.44 -5.53 -11.58
N GLY A 103 -7.72 -5.68 -10.28
CA GLY A 103 -8.00 -6.98 -9.63
C GLY A 103 -6.77 -7.78 -9.22
N ASP A 104 -5.69 -7.75 -9.99
CA ASP A 104 -4.49 -8.56 -9.83
C ASP A 104 -3.24 -7.77 -9.42
N LYS A 105 -3.35 -6.45 -9.32
CA LYS A 105 -2.24 -5.53 -9.04
C LYS A 105 -2.53 -4.67 -7.84
N VAL A 106 -1.46 -4.14 -7.25
CA VAL A 106 -1.53 -3.20 -6.13
C VAL A 106 -0.64 -2.00 -6.41
N LEU A 107 -1.24 -0.82 -6.31
CA LEU A 107 -0.55 0.46 -6.37
C LEU A 107 -0.12 0.87 -4.96
N PHE A 108 1.08 1.42 -4.82
CA PHE A 108 1.54 2.03 -3.58
C PHE A 108 2.48 3.20 -3.86
N ALA A 109 2.64 4.10 -2.90
CA ALA A 109 3.52 5.25 -3.02
C ALA A 109 4.76 5.08 -2.12
N ARG A 110 5.91 5.45 -2.63
CA ARG A 110 7.18 5.54 -1.90
C ARG A 110 8.02 6.65 -2.46
N GLN A 111 9.02 7.06 -1.69
CA GLN A 111 10.01 8.00 -2.16
C GLN A 111 10.74 7.47 -3.39
N ASP A 112 11.00 8.34 -4.35
CA ASP A 112 11.76 7.98 -5.54
C ASP A 112 13.22 7.74 -5.17
N VAL A 113 13.61 6.48 -5.16
CA VAL A 113 14.98 6.06 -4.86
C VAL A 113 15.75 5.97 -6.15
N ALA A 114 16.02 7.12 -6.77
CA ALA A 114 16.81 7.30 -7.99
C ALA A 114 16.43 6.38 -9.17
N PRO A 115 15.61 6.85 -10.12
CA PRO A 115 15.04 6.05 -11.21
C PRO A 115 16.05 5.36 -12.13
N SER A 116 17.30 5.83 -12.14
CA SER A 116 18.35 5.30 -13.00
C SER A 116 18.94 3.95 -12.57
N ARG A 117 18.53 3.42 -11.41
CA ARG A 117 19.15 2.20 -10.84
C ARG A 117 18.17 1.06 -10.57
N PHE A 118 16.89 1.24 -10.85
CA PHE A 118 15.86 0.23 -10.66
C PHE A 118 15.30 -0.27 -11.98
N SER A 119 16.05 -1.10 -12.65
CA SER A 119 15.46 -2.08 -13.54
C SER A 119 15.23 -3.36 -12.72
N ILE A 120 14.11 -3.46 -12.06
CA ILE A 120 13.66 -4.70 -11.41
C ILE A 120 13.40 -5.78 -12.48
N ALA A 121 13.48 -5.40 -13.75
CA ALA A 121 13.18 -6.26 -14.88
C ALA A 121 14.21 -7.39 -15.13
N ASN A 122 15.41 -7.34 -14.58
CA ASN A 122 16.48 -8.24 -15.06
C ASN A 122 17.32 -8.91 -13.96
N GLY A 123 16.83 -9.04 -12.72
CA GLY A 123 17.60 -9.78 -11.71
C GLY A 123 19.02 -9.23 -11.45
N ASP A 124 19.32 -8.06 -11.98
CA ASP A 124 20.63 -7.47 -11.86
C ASP A 124 20.74 -6.80 -10.48
N THR A 125 21.69 -7.28 -9.72
CA THR A 125 22.05 -6.85 -8.38
C THR A 125 22.25 -5.34 -8.33
N GLY A 126 21.15 -4.62 -8.08
CA GLY A 126 21.19 -3.21 -7.79
C GLY A 126 22.15 -2.97 -6.61
N ILE A 127 23.03 -2.00 -6.72
CA ILE A 127 23.93 -1.60 -5.63
C ILE A 127 23.04 -1.33 -4.41
N PRO A 128 23.24 -2.03 -3.27
CA PRO A 128 22.43 -1.83 -2.09
C PRO A 128 22.57 -0.38 -1.64
N LEU A 129 21.49 0.39 -1.71
CA LEU A 129 21.45 1.72 -1.11
C LEU A 129 21.68 1.54 0.38
N SER A 130 22.67 2.22 0.92
CA SER A 130 22.94 2.16 2.34
C SER A 130 21.73 2.72 3.10
N ARG A 131 21.37 2.10 4.24
CA ARG A 131 20.33 2.60 5.15
C ARG A 131 20.48 4.08 5.53
N SER A 132 21.69 4.64 5.43
CA SER A 132 21.98 6.05 5.68
C SER A 132 21.37 6.99 4.64
N SER A 133 21.18 6.54 3.40
CA SER A 133 20.56 7.36 2.35
C SER A 133 19.08 7.63 2.59
N PHE A 134 18.39 6.76 3.34
CA PHE A 134 16.97 6.92 3.71
C PHE A 134 16.74 7.91 4.86
N ARG A 135 17.73 8.14 5.73
CA ARG A 135 17.57 8.99 6.92
C ARG A 135 17.49 10.48 6.64
N SER A 136 17.96 10.94 5.49
CA SER A 136 17.95 12.38 5.16
C SER A 136 16.67 12.85 4.48
N LEU A 137 15.70 11.96 4.23
CA LEU A 137 14.53 12.20 3.41
C LEU A 137 13.27 12.41 4.27
N SER A 138 13.32 13.34 5.21
CA SER A 138 12.22 13.70 6.10
C SER A 138 11.09 14.50 5.43
N LYS A 139 11.11 14.66 4.10
CA LYS A 139 10.14 15.46 3.36
C LYS A 139 9.36 14.60 2.37
N LEU A 140 8.06 14.89 2.26
CA LEU A 140 7.12 14.31 1.28
C LEU A 140 7.47 14.67 -0.19
N GLU A 141 8.62 15.29 -0.40
CA GLU A 141 9.11 15.66 -1.72
C GLU A 141 9.57 14.41 -2.50
N ASN A 142 9.15 14.29 -3.75
CA ASN A 142 9.51 13.21 -4.68
C ASN A 142 8.88 11.83 -4.39
N LEU A 143 7.66 11.79 -3.87
CA LEU A 143 6.89 10.56 -3.84
C LEU A 143 6.46 10.18 -5.26
N VAL A 144 6.70 8.91 -5.59
CA VAL A 144 6.25 8.30 -6.84
C VAL A 144 5.44 7.05 -6.54
N CYS A 145 4.61 6.64 -7.49
CA CYS A 145 3.87 5.40 -7.38
C CYS A 145 4.64 4.22 -7.95
N TYR A 146 4.43 3.08 -7.33
CA TYR A 146 4.89 1.76 -7.77
C TYR A 146 3.70 0.82 -7.93
N LEU A 147 3.82 -0.11 -8.85
CA LEU A 147 2.85 -1.15 -9.12
C LEU A 147 3.46 -2.50 -8.79
N ALA A 148 2.85 -3.21 -7.83
CA ALA A 148 3.18 -4.60 -7.55
C ALA A 148 2.22 -5.51 -8.32
N ALA A 149 2.74 -6.50 -9.04
CA ALA A 149 1.97 -7.47 -9.80
C ALA A 149 2.65 -8.85 -9.77
N TRP A 150 1.86 -9.91 -9.81
CA TRP A 150 2.38 -11.27 -9.91
C TRP A 150 2.87 -11.58 -11.32
N ASP A 151 4.08 -12.11 -11.43
CA ASP A 151 4.61 -12.65 -12.66
C ASP A 151 4.47 -14.19 -12.66
N PRO A 152 3.50 -14.77 -13.37
CA PRO A 152 3.24 -16.19 -13.33
C PRO A 152 4.34 -17.03 -14.00
N GLN A 153 5.16 -16.44 -14.86
CA GLN A 153 6.27 -17.16 -15.51
C GLN A 153 7.46 -17.35 -14.58
N ARG A 154 7.62 -16.43 -13.61
CA ARG A 154 8.72 -16.47 -12.65
C ARG A 154 8.28 -16.87 -11.25
N GLU A 155 6.97 -17.01 -11.05
CA GLU A 155 6.36 -17.29 -9.74
C GLU A 155 6.80 -16.29 -8.65
N GLU A 156 6.94 -15.02 -9.03
CA GLU A 156 7.38 -13.96 -8.11
C GLU A 156 6.52 -12.71 -8.22
N LEU A 157 6.45 -11.95 -7.13
CA LEU A 157 5.87 -10.62 -7.12
C LEU A 157 6.89 -9.62 -7.66
N ARG A 158 6.51 -8.90 -8.70
CA ARG A 158 7.34 -7.85 -9.33
C ARG A 158 6.83 -6.47 -9.00
N ILE A 159 7.77 -5.55 -8.79
CA ILE A 159 7.46 -4.15 -8.57
C ILE A 159 8.05 -3.33 -9.73
N ALA A 160 7.24 -2.44 -10.28
CA ALA A 160 7.66 -1.50 -11.31
C ALA A 160 7.23 -0.09 -10.95
N ARG A 161 8.05 0.91 -11.28
CA ARG A 161 7.66 2.31 -11.16
C ARG A 161 6.53 2.62 -12.12
N VAL A 162 5.52 3.36 -11.64
CA VAL A 162 4.40 3.83 -12.44
C VAL A 162 4.84 5.05 -13.24
N THR A 163 4.72 4.95 -14.56
CA THR A 163 4.99 6.05 -15.48
C THR A 163 3.68 6.68 -15.97
N ALA A 164 3.76 7.88 -16.53
CA ALA A 164 2.61 8.55 -17.13
C ALA A 164 1.90 7.68 -18.18
N ALA A 165 2.63 6.85 -18.91
CA ALA A 165 2.06 5.92 -19.89
C ALA A 165 1.23 4.79 -19.23
N ILE A 166 1.64 4.32 -18.05
CA ILE A 166 0.90 3.31 -17.28
C ILE A 166 -0.39 3.93 -16.73
N VAL A 167 -0.33 5.15 -16.18
CA VAL A 167 -1.53 5.87 -15.70
C VAL A 167 -2.52 6.08 -16.83
N ALA A 168 -2.06 6.53 -18.01
CA ALA A 168 -2.91 6.71 -19.18
C ALA A 168 -3.62 5.41 -19.61
N LYS A 169 -2.97 4.23 -19.47
CA LYS A 169 -3.62 2.93 -19.72
C LYS A 169 -4.74 2.64 -18.73
N PHE A 170 -4.55 2.93 -17.44
CA PHE A 170 -5.61 2.76 -16.44
C PHE A 170 -6.79 3.72 -16.67
N LEU A 171 -6.52 4.89 -17.22
CA LEU A 171 -7.54 5.90 -17.55
C LEU A 171 -8.17 5.71 -18.93
N ALA A 172 -7.84 4.68 -19.70
CA ALA A 172 -8.34 4.49 -21.07
C ALA A 172 -9.88 4.43 -21.15
N GLY A 173 -10.54 3.89 -20.10
CA GLY A 173 -11.99 3.88 -19.97
C GLY A 173 -12.62 5.18 -19.42
N HIS A 174 -11.81 6.19 -19.09
CA HIS A 174 -12.22 7.42 -18.40
C HIS A 174 -11.74 8.67 -19.16
N PRO A 175 -12.35 9.00 -20.32
CA PRO A 175 -11.80 10.00 -21.25
C PRO A 175 -11.69 11.42 -20.64
N ALA A 176 -12.60 11.80 -19.75
CA ALA A 176 -12.54 13.10 -19.08
C ALA A 176 -11.31 13.22 -18.17
N GLN A 177 -11.07 12.23 -17.31
CA GLN A 177 -9.92 12.17 -16.41
C GLN A 177 -8.61 12.03 -17.19
N LEU A 178 -8.60 11.23 -18.25
CA LEU A 178 -7.44 11.09 -19.14
C LEU A 178 -7.06 12.43 -19.78
N SER A 179 -8.05 13.17 -20.29
CA SER A 179 -7.82 14.49 -20.89
C SER A 179 -7.24 15.48 -19.87
N GLN A 180 -7.81 15.54 -18.67
CA GLN A 180 -7.31 16.40 -17.60
C GLN A 180 -5.89 16.02 -17.21
N TYR A 181 -5.62 14.73 -17.04
CA TYR A 181 -4.29 14.22 -16.70
C TYR A 181 -3.25 14.55 -17.77
N GLN A 182 -3.61 14.48 -19.05
CA GLN A 182 -2.72 14.81 -20.17
C GLN A 182 -2.39 16.31 -20.28
N GLN A 183 -3.21 17.20 -19.70
CA GLN A 183 -2.95 18.64 -19.64
C GLN A 183 -1.95 19.05 -18.56
N LEU A 184 -1.68 18.15 -17.58
CA LEU A 184 -0.67 18.42 -16.55
C LEU A 184 0.73 18.50 -17.15
N GLU A 185 1.61 19.23 -16.50
CA GLU A 185 3.03 19.26 -16.87
C GLU A 185 3.67 17.88 -16.72
N ARG A 186 4.64 17.57 -17.58
CA ARG A 186 5.29 16.25 -17.60
C ARG A 186 5.86 15.84 -16.24
N GLY A 187 6.45 16.79 -15.49
CA GLY A 187 7.04 16.53 -14.17
C GLY A 187 6.00 16.23 -13.08
N GLN A 188 4.76 16.70 -13.24
CA GLN A 188 3.68 16.49 -12.29
C GLN A 188 3.00 15.13 -12.48
N ARG A 189 2.95 14.61 -13.70
CA ARG A 189 2.19 13.39 -14.05
C ARG A 189 2.64 12.12 -13.31
N GLU A 190 3.84 12.10 -12.79
CA GLU A 190 4.38 10.94 -12.09
C GLU A 190 4.47 11.15 -10.56
N GLN A 191 4.03 12.29 -10.05
CA GLN A 191 3.96 12.55 -8.61
C GLN A 191 2.83 11.70 -7.99
N ALA A 192 3.11 11.10 -6.84
CA ALA A 192 2.22 10.10 -6.25
C ALA A 192 0.84 10.67 -5.89
N ASP A 193 0.77 11.88 -5.35
CA ASP A 193 -0.48 12.57 -5.02
C ASP A 193 -1.35 12.78 -6.26
N ILE A 194 -0.76 13.22 -7.37
CA ILE A 194 -1.44 13.41 -8.65
C ILE A 194 -1.95 12.07 -9.20
N VAL A 195 -1.11 11.05 -9.21
CA VAL A 195 -1.48 9.71 -9.70
C VAL A 195 -2.63 9.14 -8.88
N ILE A 196 -2.50 9.14 -7.54
CA ILE A 196 -3.51 8.57 -6.64
C ILE A 196 -4.84 9.33 -6.77
N THR A 197 -4.83 10.66 -6.67
CA THR A 197 -6.06 11.46 -6.75
C THR A 197 -6.75 11.33 -8.11
N THR A 198 -5.99 11.25 -9.20
CA THR A 198 -6.54 11.05 -10.55
C THR A 198 -7.21 9.68 -10.68
N LEU A 199 -6.57 8.61 -10.20
CA LEU A 199 -7.12 7.26 -10.27
C LEU A 199 -8.34 7.09 -9.34
N GLN A 200 -8.34 7.72 -8.17
CA GLN A 200 -9.50 7.78 -7.27
C GLN A 200 -10.68 8.52 -7.91
N ALA A 201 -10.43 9.69 -8.50
CA ALA A 201 -11.47 10.46 -9.20
C ALA A 201 -12.06 9.71 -10.40
N ALA A 202 -11.32 8.78 -10.99
CA ALA A 202 -11.79 7.90 -12.05
C ALA A 202 -12.47 6.62 -11.51
N GLY A 203 -12.47 6.37 -10.20
CA GLY A 203 -12.98 5.13 -9.61
C GLY A 203 -12.18 3.87 -10.00
N VAL A 204 -10.90 4.03 -10.30
CA VAL A 204 -10.00 2.93 -10.66
C VAL A 204 -9.39 2.26 -9.42
N ILE A 205 -9.24 3.05 -8.33
CA ILE A 205 -8.76 2.61 -7.00
C ILE A 205 -9.64 3.19 -5.90
#